data_451b15e9219a95c2a74015b6cadd9c33
#
_entry.id   451b15e9219a95c2a74015b6cadd9c33
#
_cell.length_a   1.000
_cell.length_b   1.000
_cell.length_c   1.000
_cell.angle_alpha   90.00
_cell.angle_beta   90.00
_cell.angle_gamma   90.00
#
_symmetry.space_group_name_H-M   'P 1'
#
loop_
_entity.id
_entity.type
_entity.pdbx_description
1 polymer ?
#
loop_
_entity_poly.entity_id
_entity_poly.type
_entity_poly.pdbx_seq_one_letter_code
_entity_poly.pdbx_strand_id
1 'polypeptide(L)'
;MEEKLKKALNILNIPVFNLRGDESLPENIVYKVSEVVNSYIDNEEDLIEYRITVVLFIRGGLKRKKDAIKRSLKEHGFLLSYKTPPPLISDRTDIIQQAIECRYYENVSN
;
A
#
# COMPACT_ATOMS: atom_id res chain seq x y z
N MET A 1 -0.08 3.41 -12.52
CA MET A 1 0.29 3.30 -11.10
C MET A 1 -0.29 2.04 -10.45
N GLU A 2 -1.59 1.81 -10.56
CA GLU A 2 -2.22 0.65 -9.90
C GLU A 2 -1.66 -0.70 -10.32
N GLU A 3 -1.31 -0.88 -11.58
CA GLU A 3 -0.71 -2.14 -12.03
C GLU A 3 0.61 -2.42 -11.33
N LYS A 4 1.44 -1.38 -11.17
CA LYS A 4 2.69 -1.50 -10.44
C LYS A 4 2.43 -1.83 -8.97
N LEU A 5 1.42 -1.19 -8.39
CA LEU A 5 1.05 -1.43 -7.00
C LEU A 5 0.62 -2.87 -6.78
N LYS A 6 -0.24 -3.38 -7.65
CA LYS A 6 -0.69 -4.77 -7.57
C LYS A 6 0.47 -5.75 -7.70
N LYS A 7 1.39 -5.50 -8.62
CA LYS A 7 2.56 -6.35 -8.77
C LYS A 7 3.44 -6.31 -7.52
N ALA A 8 3.62 -5.12 -6.95
CA ALA A 8 4.42 -4.99 -5.74
C ALA A 8 3.79 -5.72 -4.56
N LEU A 9 2.47 -5.72 -4.46
CA LEU A 9 1.76 -6.35 -3.34
C LEU A 9 1.56 -7.86 -3.50
N ASN A 10 1.70 -8.38 -4.71
CA ASN A 10 1.37 -9.76 -5.02
C ASN A 10 2.49 -10.76 -4.70
N ILE A 11 3.56 -10.32 -4.07
CA ILE A 11 4.74 -11.16 -3.83
C ILE A 11 4.55 -12.22 -2.74
N LEU A 12 3.54 -12.04 -1.89
CA LEU A 12 3.29 -12.98 -0.78
C LEU A 12 2.25 -14.03 -1.12
N ASN A 13 1.69 -14.00 -2.33
CA ASN A 13 0.57 -14.88 -2.73
C ASN A 13 -0.64 -14.77 -1.81
N ILE A 14 -0.81 -13.60 -1.22
CA ILE A 14 -1.98 -13.27 -0.41
C ILE A 14 -2.93 -12.46 -1.29
N PRO A 15 -4.23 -12.75 -1.29
CA PRO A 15 -5.18 -11.98 -2.10
C PRO A 15 -5.12 -10.48 -1.83
N VAL A 16 -5.15 -9.69 -2.89
CA VAL A 16 -5.03 -8.22 -2.83
C VAL A 16 -6.33 -7.59 -3.34
N PHE A 17 -6.88 -6.69 -2.55
CA PHE A 17 -8.15 -6.03 -2.87
C PHE A 17 -8.02 -4.51 -2.80
N ASN A 18 -8.82 -3.84 -3.62
CA ASN A 18 -8.93 -2.38 -3.59
C ASN A 18 -10.12 -1.99 -2.70
N LEU A 19 -9.86 -1.15 -1.71
CA LEU A 19 -10.84 -0.55 -0.78
C LEU A 19 -11.41 -1.51 0.25
N ARG A 20 -11.80 -2.71 -0.11
CA ARG A 20 -12.42 -3.67 0.79
C ARG A 20 -11.76 -5.03 0.66
N GLY A 21 -11.41 -5.60 1.79
CA GLY A 21 -10.94 -6.96 1.83
C GLY A 21 -12.10 -7.95 1.90
N ASP A 22 -11.75 -9.21 2.02
CA ASP A 22 -12.71 -10.30 2.18
C ASP A 22 -12.48 -10.94 3.54
N GLU A 23 -13.38 -10.67 4.47
CA GLU A 23 -13.28 -11.18 5.85
C GLU A 23 -13.38 -12.70 5.94
N SER A 24 -13.89 -13.35 4.90
CA SER A 24 -13.95 -14.81 4.87
C SER A 24 -12.60 -15.46 4.61
N LEU A 25 -11.63 -14.68 4.13
CA LEU A 25 -10.29 -15.17 3.86
C LEU A 25 -9.42 -15.10 5.11
N PRO A 26 -8.54 -16.11 5.31
CA PRO A 26 -7.65 -16.09 6.47
C PRO A 26 -6.63 -14.97 6.46
N GLU A 27 -6.20 -14.57 5.27
CA GLU A 27 -5.27 -13.44 5.09
C GLU A 27 -5.64 -12.68 3.84
N ASN A 28 -5.46 -11.36 3.87
CA ASN A 28 -5.63 -10.54 2.68
C ASN A 28 -4.89 -9.22 2.83
N ILE A 29 -4.70 -8.55 1.69
CA ILE A 29 -4.06 -7.24 1.62
C ILE A 29 -5.06 -6.30 1.00
N VAL A 30 -5.25 -5.14 1.62
CA VAL A 30 -6.17 -4.12 1.11
C VAL A 30 -5.38 -2.84 0.89
N TYR A 31 -5.60 -2.20 -0.26
CA TYR A 31 -4.97 -0.91 -0.51
C TYR A 31 -6.02 0.16 -0.80
N LYS A 32 -5.70 1.39 -0.45
CA LYS A 32 -6.50 2.57 -0.72
C LYS A 32 -5.61 3.62 -1.33
N VAL A 33 -6.10 4.29 -2.36
CA VAL A 33 -5.35 5.31 -3.08
C VAL A 33 -6.09 6.63 -3.02
N SER A 34 -5.36 7.69 -2.72
CA SER A 34 -5.86 9.06 -2.74
C SER A 34 -4.98 9.87 -3.69
N GLU A 35 -5.59 10.62 -4.58
CA GLU A 35 -4.88 11.47 -5.52
C GLU A 35 -4.80 12.91 -5.03
N VAL A 36 -3.64 13.52 -5.21
CA VAL A 36 -3.46 14.95 -4.97
C VAL A 36 -2.83 15.54 -6.24
N VAL A 37 -3.55 16.45 -6.86
CA VAL A 37 -3.07 17.11 -8.08
C VAL A 37 -2.44 18.44 -7.70
N ASN A 38 -1.16 18.63 -8.02
CA ASN A 38 -0.43 19.86 -7.79
C ASN A 38 -0.48 20.72 -9.05
N SER A 39 -1.67 21.24 -9.38
CA SER A 39 -1.89 21.98 -10.60
C SER A 39 -1.83 23.51 -10.43
N TYR A 40 -1.67 23.97 -9.21
CA TYR A 40 -1.60 25.42 -8.96
C TYR A 40 -0.21 25.99 -9.23
N ILE A 41 0.74 25.15 -9.50
CA ILE A 41 2.03 25.60 -10.00
C ILE A 41 1.79 25.81 -11.48
N ASP A 42 1.82 27.06 -11.90
CA ASP A 42 1.55 27.46 -13.27
C ASP A 42 2.63 26.95 -14.21
N ASN A 43 2.70 25.64 -14.35
CA ASN A 43 3.67 24.95 -15.15
C ASN A 43 2.98 24.07 -16.18
N GLU A 44 3.69 23.80 -17.23
CA GLU A 44 3.24 22.92 -18.29
C GLU A 44 3.19 21.47 -17.84
N GLU A 45 3.71 21.17 -16.66
CA GLU A 45 3.75 19.81 -16.13
C GLU A 45 2.87 19.68 -14.90
N ASP A 46 1.87 18.84 -15.00
CA ASP A 46 1.05 18.47 -13.87
C ASP A 46 1.68 17.28 -13.18
N LEU A 47 1.85 17.40 -11.88
CA LEU A 47 2.37 16.32 -11.06
C LEU A 47 1.25 15.79 -10.20
N ILE A 48 1.01 14.48 -10.30
CA ILE A 48 0.04 13.81 -9.47
C ILE A 48 0.76 13.05 -8.39
N GLU A 49 0.39 13.31 -7.15
CA GLU A 49 0.88 12.55 -6.01
C GLU A 49 -0.21 11.56 -5.63
N TYR A 50 0.14 10.28 -5.61
CA TYR A 50 -0.74 9.23 -5.10
C TYR A 50 -0.30 8.91 -3.69
N ARG A 51 -1.22 9.04 -2.75
CA ARG A 51 -1.00 8.63 -1.36
C ARG A 51 -1.69 7.30 -1.16
N ILE A 52 -0.92 6.32 -0.76
CA ILE A 52 -1.37 4.94 -0.73
C ILE A 52 -1.24 4.39 0.66
N THR A 53 -2.33 3.80 1.15
CA THR A 53 -2.32 3.06 2.40
C THR A 53 -2.53 1.59 2.07
N VAL A 54 -1.59 0.77 2.48
CA VAL A 54 -1.66 -0.69 2.31
C VAL A 54 -1.88 -1.28 3.70
N VAL A 55 -2.89 -2.12 3.84
CA VAL A 55 -3.16 -2.80 5.10
C VAL A 55 -3.01 -4.29 4.91
N LEU A 56 -2.11 -4.88 5.68
CA LEU A 56 -1.94 -6.33 5.72
C LEU A 56 -2.82 -6.91 6.81
N PHE A 57 -3.66 -7.87 6.44
CA PHE A 57 -4.43 -8.66 7.40
C PHE A 57 -3.81 -10.05 7.39
N ILE A 58 -3.01 -10.37 8.40
CA ILE A 58 -2.20 -11.58 8.41
C ILE A 58 -2.29 -12.29 9.75
N ARG A 59 -2.02 -13.60 9.75
CA ARG A 59 -2.08 -14.43 10.96
C ARG A 59 -0.73 -14.62 11.62
N GLY A 60 0.35 -14.35 10.94
CA GLY A 60 1.68 -14.49 11.49
C GLY A 60 2.74 -14.02 10.54
N GLY A 61 4.01 -14.09 10.98
CA GLY A 61 5.13 -13.64 10.18
C GLY A 61 5.11 -12.14 9.90
N LEU A 62 4.64 -11.35 10.86
CA LEU A 62 4.46 -9.91 10.68
C LEU A 62 5.73 -9.22 10.18
N LYS A 63 6.84 -9.42 10.84
CA LYS A 63 8.08 -8.74 10.47
C LYS A 63 8.52 -9.13 9.06
N ARG A 64 8.53 -10.41 8.75
CA ARG A 64 8.95 -10.92 7.45
C ARG A 64 8.06 -10.39 6.32
N LYS A 65 6.74 -10.49 6.52
CA LYS A 65 5.76 -10.08 5.52
C LYS A 65 5.78 -8.56 5.32
N LYS A 66 5.83 -7.81 6.40
CA LYS A 66 5.91 -6.36 6.36
C LYS A 66 7.17 -5.90 5.64
N ASP A 67 8.32 -6.45 6.00
CA ASP A 67 9.59 -6.06 5.38
C ASP A 67 9.62 -6.45 3.90
N ALA A 68 9.06 -7.60 3.54
CA ALA A 68 8.98 -8.02 2.15
C ALA A 68 8.13 -7.06 1.31
N ILE A 69 6.98 -6.65 1.83
CA ILE A 69 6.11 -5.70 1.13
C ILE A 69 6.79 -4.34 1.00
N LYS A 70 7.42 -3.86 2.06
CA LYS A 70 8.14 -2.57 2.01
C LYS A 70 9.25 -2.60 0.96
N ARG A 71 10.02 -3.68 0.91
CA ARG A 71 11.09 -3.83 -0.07
C ARG A 71 10.53 -3.86 -1.49
N SER A 72 9.46 -4.61 -1.69
CA SER A 72 8.81 -4.72 -2.99
C SER A 72 8.27 -3.38 -3.47
N LEU A 73 7.64 -2.62 -2.59
CA LEU A 73 7.14 -1.28 -2.91
C LEU A 73 8.30 -0.37 -3.34
N LYS A 74 9.42 -0.39 -2.64
CA LYS A 74 10.59 0.40 -3.01
C LYS A 74 11.12 -0.01 -4.38
N GLU A 75 11.20 -1.30 -4.65
CA GLU A 75 11.69 -1.82 -5.93
C GLU A 75 10.80 -1.40 -7.09
N HIS A 76 9.52 -1.15 -6.83
CA HIS A 76 8.57 -0.71 -7.84
C HIS A 76 8.42 0.81 -7.90
N GLY A 77 9.28 1.55 -7.22
CA GLY A 77 9.30 3.00 -7.31
C GLY A 77 8.41 3.75 -6.34
N PHE A 78 7.86 3.07 -5.36
CA PHE A 78 7.04 3.72 -4.34
C PHE A 78 7.93 4.26 -3.22
N LEU A 79 7.60 5.47 -2.75
CA LEU A 79 8.33 6.11 -1.66
C LEU A 79 7.63 5.77 -0.35
N LEU A 80 8.30 5.04 0.51
CA LEU A 80 7.74 4.66 1.80
C LEU A 80 7.77 5.83 2.77
N SER A 81 6.71 5.94 3.58
CA SER A 81 6.75 6.81 4.74
C SER A 81 7.77 6.25 5.72
N TYR A 82 8.56 7.11 6.32
CA TYR A 82 9.55 6.65 7.31
C TYR A 82 8.90 6.25 8.64
N LYS A 83 7.66 6.63 8.86
CA LYS A 83 6.89 6.19 10.02
C LYS A 83 5.95 5.07 9.61
N THR A 84 6.04 3.94 10.30
CA THR A 84 5.12 2.83 10.11
C THR A 84 4.21 2.78 11.34
N PRO A 85 2.88 2.81 11.15
CA PRO A 85 1.97 2.70 12.28
C PRO A 85 2.17 1.39 13.04
N PRO A 86 1.89 1.36 14.34
CA PRO A 86 1.98 0.11 15.09
C PRO A 86 0.92 -0.90 14.61
N PRO A 87 1.18 -2.19 14.73
CA PRO A 87 0.20 -3.20 14.35
C PRO A 87 -0.97 -3.21 15.33
N LEU A 88 -2.14 -3.59 14.81
CA LEU A 88 -3.34 -3.79 15.62
C LEU A 88 -3.65 -5.27 15.65
N ILE A 89 -3.99 -5.79 16.82
CA ILE A 89 -4.32 -7.20 16.98
C ILE A 89 -5.79 -7.28 17.36
N SER A 90 -6.53 -8.12 16.64
CA SER A 90 -7.95 -8.33 16.95
C SER A 90 -8.11 -9.24 18.17
N ASP A 91 -8.98 -8.84 19.10
CA ASP A 91 -9.27 -9.65 20.29
C ASP A 91 -10.07 -10.91 19.96
N ARG A 92 -10.72 -10.94 18.81
CA ARG A 92 -11.61 -12.03 18.42
C ARG A 92 -10.99 -13.03 17.46
N THR A 93 -9.89 -12.65 16.84
CA THR A 93 -9.23 -13.46 15.84
C THR A 93 -7.73 -13.30 16.01
N ASP A 94 -6.95 -14.21 15.46
CA ASP A 94 -5.50 -14.10 15.47
C ASP A 94 -4.98 -13.20 14.35
N ILE A 95 -5.86 -12.35 13.80
CA ILE A 95 -5.52 -11.49 12.68
C ILE A 95 -4.79 -10.26 13.18
N ILE A 96 -3.64 -10.00 12.57
CA ILE A 96 -2.85 -8.80 12.81
C ILE A 96 -3.09 -7.86 11.64
N GLN A 97 -3.40 -6.60 11.95
CA GLN A 97 -3.53 -5.56 10.94
C GLN A 97 -2.28 -4.68 10.97
N GLN A 98 -1.61 -4.59 9.86
CA GLN A 98 -0.43 -3.72 9.73
C GLN A 98 -0.61 -2.78 8.56
N ALA A 99 -0.64 -1.50 8.83
CA ALA A 99 -0.70 -0.48 7.78
C ALA A 99 0.71 -0.10 7.33
N ILE A 100 0.85 0.13 6.03
CA ILE A 100 2.08 0.64 5.42
C ILE A 100 1.66 1.81 4.55
N GLU A 101 2.29 2.96 4.73
CA GLU A 101 1.98 4.14 3.95
C GLU A 101 3.09 4.43 2.96
N CYS A 102 2.71 4.76 1.73
CA CYS A 102 3.66 5.09 0.69
C CYS A 102 3.07 6.12 -0.27
N ARG A 103 3.90 6.65 -1.15
CA ARG A 103 3.52 7.63 -2.16
C ARG A 103 4.09 7.23 -3.50
N TYR A 104 3.43 7.69 -4.53
CA TYR A 104 3.92 7.54 -5.89
C TYR A 104 3.65 8.83 -6.64
N TYR A 105 4.65 9.30 -7.39
CA TYR A 105 4.52 10.52 -8.17
C TYR A 105 4.49 10.18 -9.64
N GLU A 106 3.54 10.77 -10.34
CA GLU A 106 3.39 10.56 -11.76
C GLU A 106 3.32 11.90 -12.47
N ASN A 107 4.09 12.03 -13.52
CA ASN A 107 4.11 13.22 -14.31
C ASN A 107 3.13 13.05 -15.48
N VAL A 108 2.16 13.95 -15.58
CA VAL A 108 1.10 13.88 -16.60
C VAL A 108 1.29 15.00 -17.63
N SER A 109 2.51 15.29 -17.99
CA SER A 109 2.77 16.28 -19.03
C SER A 109 2.39 15.72 -20.40
N ASN A 110 1.70 16.51 -21.15
CA ASN A 110 1.33 16.18 -22.52
C ASN A 110 2.40 16.70 -23.50
#